data_46b064f10dc9bcd191f3799cbb3e5573
#
_entry.id   46b064f10dc9bcd191f3799cbb3e5573
#
_cell.length_a   1.000
_cell.length_b   1.000
_cell.length_c   1.000
_cell.angle_alpha   90.00
_cell.angle_beta   90.00
_cell.angle_gamma   90.00
#
_symmetry.space_group_name_H-M   'P 1'
#
loop_
_entity.id
_entity.type
_entity.pdbx_description
1 polymer ?
#
loop_
_entity_poly.entity_id
_entity_poly.type
_entity_poly.pdbx_seq_one_letter_code
_entity_poly.pdbx_strand_id
1 'polypeptide(L)'
;MRAKRFLAGAAAGVTALAVIGGCANQIKQLEPKLELRNAAQNLGAEKQTGFTLKLTGSADDLAAAVKKQDPDTSADDIDSLKKLFNSSFTVAVDQAGDGPDDDRASMAATVDGVAGTELRVVDQTLYLKAPVADLVKKFGGAESDIAEMQDEFTQADPALKAFFTGGWVSLSVKDVAKTGTLPTQDTDSAKVAAEAKKSAQNLFDGAQVERDKADDKHLIVTTSTTKAYSELKRLITAVGGDQAKSLSGELDKAPKDRPIVLDLWIDDDKLIAAEINLLQFIDGATGRVAVRLEVTTGAPIDVPAGATKIDPKVISSFATPPR
;
A
#
# COMPACT_ATOMS: atom_id res chain seq x y z
N MET A 1 42.94 25.27 -14.01
CA MET A 1 42.15 26.50 -14.13
C MET A 1 41.06 26.31 -15.19
N ARG A 2 39.89 25.90 -14.87
CA ARG A 2 38.63 25.94 -15.68
C ARG A 2 37.49 25.28 -14.90
N ALA A 3 37.02 25.98 -13.84
CA ALA A 3 35.82 25.59 -13.12
C ALA A 3 35.18 26.85 -12.50
N LYS A 4 34.67 27.75 -13.31
CA LYS A 4 33.89 28.92 -12.89
C LYS A 4 33.01 29.42 -14.04
N ARG A 5 32.07 28.65 -14.55
CA ARG A 5 31.06 29.14 -15.52
C ARG A 5 29.82 28.23 -15.61
N PHE A 6 29.27 27.74 -14.49
CA PHE A 6 27.99 27.01 -14.52
C PHE A 6 26.96 27.43 -13.44
N LEU A 7 27.12 28.61 -12.86
CA LEU A 7 26.20 29.10 -11.81
C LEU A 7 25.42 30.37 -12.21
N ALA A 8 25.38 30.74 -13.48
CA ALA A 8 24.66 31.95 -13.92
C ALA A 8 23.41 31.70 -14.75
N GLY A 9 22.97 30.44 -14.95
CA GLY A 9 21.83 30.09 -15.79
C GLY A 9 20.53 29.78 -15.06
N ALA A 10 20.56 29.56 -13.75
CA ALA A 10 19.38 29.15 -12.99
C ALA A 10 18.58 30.32 -12.36
N ALA A 11 19.13 31.52 -12.31
CA ALA A 11 18.44 32.66 -11.69
C ALA A 11 17.63 33.52 -12.67
N ALA A 12 17.71 33.30 -13.96
CA ALA A 12 17.01 34.09 -14.96
C ALA A 12 15.60 33.54 -15.34
N GLY A 13 15.23 32.35 -14.88
CA GLY A 13 13.94 31.71 -15.19
C GLY A 13 12.79 32.10 -14.26
N VAL A 14 13.07 32.63 -13.07
CA VAL A 14 12.04 32.89 -12.05
C VAL A 14 11.50 34.32 -12.11
N THR A 15 12.24 35.25 -12.69
CA THR A 15 11.85 36.67 -12.76
C THR A 15 10.98 37.04 -13.96
N ALA A 16 10.77 36.13 -14.92
CA ALA A 16 9.91 36.41 -16.09
C ALA A 16 8.41 36.16 -15.85
N LEU A 17 8.01 35.60 -14.71
CA LEU A 17 6.59 35.35 -14.36
C LEU A 17 5.93 36.53 -13.62
N ALA A 18 6.65 37.58 -13.30
CA ALA A 18 6.14 38.72 -12.49
C ALA A 18 5.50 39.85 -13.31
N VAL A 19 5.38 39.74 -14.64
CA VAL A 19 4.89 40.82 -15.49
C VAL A 19 3.75 40.40 -16.43
N ILE A 20 2.78 39.60 -15.94
CA ILE A 20 1.49 39.49 -16.63
C ILE A 20 0.38 39.70 -15.60
N GLY A 21 0.06 40.95 -15.38
CA GLY A 21 -1.11 41.38 -14.63
C GLY A 21 -2.41 40.94 -15.34
N GLY A 22 -2.78 39.70 -15.17
CA GLY A 22 -4.01 39.13 -15.76
C GLY A 22 -4.29 37.68 -15.33
N CYS A 23 -3.35 37.00 -14.65
CA CYS A 23 -3.41 35.56 -14.39
C CYS A 23 -3.47 35.17 -12.90
N ALA A 24 -4.07 35.99 -12.03
CA ALA A 24 -4.21 35.64 -10.61
C ALA A 24 -4.91 34.29 -10.39
N ASN A 25 -5.81 33.88 -11.28
CA ASN A 25 -6.45 32.55 -11.22
C ASN A 25 -5.54 31.43 -11.72
N GLN A 26 -4.62 31.68 -12.64
CA GLN A 26 -3.67 30.67 -13.11
C GLN A 26 -2.56 30.42 -12.09
N ILE A 27 -2.11 31.43 -11.37
CA ILE A 27 -1.11 31.32 -10.31
C ILE A 27 -1.68 30.49 -9.15
N LYS A 28 -2.94 30.71 -8.76
CA LYS A 28 -3.63 29.93 -7.72
C LYS A 28 -3.79 28.44 -8.07
N GLN A 29 -3.79 28.07 -9.34
CA GLN A 29 -3.84 26.67 -9.79
C GLN A 29 -2.45 26.03 -9.92
N LEU A 30 -1.39 26.82 -10.07
CA LEU A 30 -0.02 26.31 -10.17
C LEU A 30 0.57 25.97 -8.81
N GLU A 31 0.23 26.71 -7.76
CA GLU A 31 0.76 26.52 -6.41
C GLU A 31 0.46 25.11 -5.85
N PRO A 32 -0.80 24.61 -5.85
CA PRO A 32 -1.10 23.27 -5.37
C PRO A 32 -0.42 22.15 -6.16
N LYS A 33 -0.21 22.33 -7.46
CA LYS A 33 0.52 21.35 -8.30
C LYS A 33 2.01 21.30 -7.97
N LEU A 34 2.62 22.46 -7.66
CA LEU A 34 4.02 22.52 -7.27
C LEU A 34 4.23 21.86 -5.90
N GLU A 35 3.35 22.16 -4.95
CA GLU A 35 3.38 21.54 -3.62
C GLU A 35 3.23 20.01 -3.70
N LEU A 36 2.28 19.51 -4.50
CA LEU A 36 2.11 18.07 -4.75
C LEU A 36 3.36 17.45 -5.37
N ARG A 37 4.00 18.14 -6.32
CA ARG A 37 5.25 17.69 -6.93
C ARG A 37 6.39 17.62 -5.92
N ASN A 38 6.53 18.65 -5.08
CA ASN A 38 7.54 18.69 -4.02
C ASN A 38 7.31 17.55 -3.02
N ALA A 39 6.07 17.36 -2.57
CA ALA A 39 5.71 16.29 -1.65
C ALA A 39 6.03 14.89 -2.23
N ALA A 40 5.75 14.67 -3.53
CA ALA A 40 6.09 13.43 -4.21
C ALA A 40 7.59 13.21 -4.35
N GLN A 41 8.37 14.28 -4.59
CA GLN A 41 9.83 14.20 -4.64
C GLN A 41 10.43 13.91 -3.28
N ASN A 42 9.94 14.58 -2.23
CA ASN A 42 10.39 14.37 -0.86
C ASN A 42 10.09 12.94 -0.40
N LEU A 43 8.87 12.44 -0.65
CA LEU A 43 8.52 11.05 -0.35
C LEU A 43 9.45 10.04 -1.05
N GLY A 44 9.78 10.30 -2.31
CA GLY A 44 10.69 9.45 -3.07
C GLY A 44 12.17 9.55 -2.65
N ALA A 45 12.54 10.55 -1.87
CA ALA A 45 13.90 10.75 -1.33
C ALA A 45 14.06 10.21 0.10
N GLU A 46 12.95 9.92 0.79
CA GLU A 46 13.00 9.36 2.16
C GLU A 46 13.56 7.95 2.14
N LYS A 47 14.58 7.70 2.93
CA LYS A 47 15.19 6.37 3.09
C LYS A 47 14.38 5.46 4.03
N GLN A 48 13.62 6.05 4.92
CA GLN A 48 12.76 5.35 5.88
C GLN A 48 11.34 5.86 5.73
N THR A 49 10.43 5.00 5.28
CA THR A 49 9.03 5.39 5.02
C THR A 49 8.10 4.29 5.49
N GLY A 50 6.98 4.70 6.10
CA GLY A 50 5.90 3.81 6.47
C GLY A 50 4.59 4.23 5.79
N PHE A 51 3.77 3.23 5.48
CA PHE A 51 2.45 3.41 4.88
C PHE A 51 1.43 2.58 5.66
N THR A 52 0.35 3.21 6.09
CA THR A 52 -0.78 2.50 6.70
C THR A 52 -2.01 2.64 5.82
N LEU A 53 -2.55 1.52 5.39
CA LEU A 53 -3.77 1.41 4.60
C LEU A 53 -4.93 1.01 5.50
N LYS A 54 -6.04 1.74 5.44
CA LYS A 54 -7.26 1.43 6.20
C LYS A 54 -8.50 1.93 5.46
N LEU A 55 -9.67 1.44 5.84
CA LEU A 55 -10.94 2.01 5.43
C LEU A 55 -11.35 3.13 6.39
N THR A 56 -11.96 4.18 5.83
CA THR A 56 -12.56 5.30 6.56
C THR A 56 -13.97 5.57 6.05
N GLY A 57 -14.74 6.37 6.79
CA GLY A 57 -16.14 6.64 6.46
C GLY A 57 -17.10 5.73 7.21
N SER A 58 -18.16 5.24 6.57
CA SER A 58 -19.24 4.51 7.21
C SER A 58 -19.35 3.07 6.71
N ALA A 59 -19.29 2.11 7.63
CA ALA A 59 -19.55 0.70 7.34
C ALA A 59 -20.98 0.46 6.86
N ASP A 60 -21.94 1.28 7.34
CA ASP A 60 -23.33 1.19 6.90
C ASP A 60 -23.52 1.73 5.48
N ASP A 61 -22.77 2.75 5.07
CA ASP A 61 -22.76 3.23 3.69
C ASP A 61 -22.21 2.14 2.74
N LEU A 62 -21.17 1.40 3.16
CA LEU A 62 -20.68 0.25 2.42
C LEU A 62 -21.77 -0.82 2.27
N ALA A 63 -22.39 -1.20 3.38
CA ALA A 63 -23.48 -2.19 3.39
C ALA A 63 -24.63 -1.78 2.46
N ALA A 64 -25.05 -0.51 2.51
CA ALA A 64 -26.09 0.02 1.63
C ALA A 64 -25.69 -0.01 0.16
N ALA A 65 -24.43 0.34 -0.16
CA ALA A 65 -23.93 0.32 -1.52
C ALA A 65 -23.85 -1.11 -2.09
N VAL A 66 -23.38 -2.08 -1.30
CA VAL A 66 -23.30 -3.49 -1.69
C VAL A 66 -24.69 -4.05 -1.94
N LYS A 67 -25.63 -3.86 -1.01
CA LYS A 67 -27.04 -4.31 -1.19
C LYS A 67 -27.72 -3.70 -2.39
N LYS A 68 -27.35 -2.48 -2.78
CA LYS A 68 -27.88 -1.84 -3.98
C LYS A 68 -27.39 -2.50 -5.26
N GLN A 69 -26.14 -2.98 -5.28
CA GLN A 69 -25.56 -3.70 -6.41
C GLN A 69 -26.01 -5.15 -6.48
N ASP A 70 -26.06 -5.80 -5.35
CA ASP A 70 -26.49 -7.19 -5.17
C ASP A 70 -27.44 -7.29 -3.97
N PRO A 71 -28.77 -7.23 -4.23
CA PRO A 71 -29.80 -7.33 -3.20
C PRO A 71 -29.77 -8.64 -2.41
N ASP A 72 -29.23 -9.72 -3.00
CA ASP A 72 -29.19 -11.06 -2.44
C ASP A 72 -27.98 -11.26 -1.50
N THR A 73 -27.12 -10.24 -1.33
CA THR A 73 -25.97 -10.31 -0.40
C THR A 73 -26.44 -10.64 1.01
N SER A 74 -25.88 -11.71 1.58
CA SER A 74 -26.26 -12.21 2.90
C SER A 74 -25.90 -11.24 4.04
N ALA A 75 -26.53 -11.40 5.19
CA ALA A 75 -26.17 -10.63 6.40
C ALA A 75 -24.74 -10.93 6.85
N ASP A 76 -24.30 -12.19 6.75
CA ASP A 76 -22.95 -12.62 7.14
C ASP A 76 -21.87 -12.00 6.24
N ASP A 77 -22.15 -11.87 4.94
CA ASP A 77 -21.23 -11.17 4.02
C ASP A 77 -21.11 -9.69 4.37
N ILE A 78 -22.23 -9.05 4.71
CA ILE A 78 -22.24 -7.64 5.16
C ILE A 78 -21.46 -7.48 6.45
N ASP A 79 -21.64 -8.37 7.42
CA ASP A 79 -20.89 -8.31 8.68
C ASP A 79 -19.39 -8.56 8.45
N SER A 80 -19.03 -9.44 7.54
CA SER A 80 -17.65 -9.66 7.12
C SER A 80 -17.04 -8.40 6.48
N LEU A 81 -17.78 -7.70 5.63
CA LEU A 81 -17.34 -6.43 5.04
C LEU A 81 -17.17 -5.33 6.12
N LYS A 82 -18.07 -5.27 7.11
CA LYS A 82 -17.96 -4.31 8.22
C LYS A 82 -16.69 -4.50 9.05
N LYS A 83 -16.20 -5.74 9.19
CA LYS A 83 -14.96 -6.05 9.90
C LYS A 83 -13.73 -5.39 9.24
N LEU A 84 -13.79 -5.09 7.93
CA LEU A 84 -12.71 -4.40 7.24
C LEU A 84 -12.45 -2.99 7.78
N PHE A 85 -13.47 -2.30 8.32
CA PHE A 85 -13.30 -0.97 8.91
C PHE A 85 -12.47 -0.99 10.21
N ASN A 86 -12.43 -2.13 10.88
CA ASN A 86 -11.60 -2.35 12.06
C ASN A 86 -10.24 -2.95 11.70
N SER A 87 -9.92 -2.99 10.40
CA SER A 87 -8.71 -3.61 9.90
C SER A 87 -7.78 -2.56 9.31
N SER A 88 -6.48 -2.79 9.40
CA SER A 88 -5.46 -1.96 8.80
C SER A 88 -4.26 -2.80 8.38
N PHE A 89 -3.53 -2.30 7.40
CA PHE A 89 -2.31 -2.91 6.91
C PHE A 89 -1.22 -1.85 6.85
N THR A 90 -0.11 -2.11 7.52
CA THR A 90 1.04 -1.20 7.55
C THR A 90 2.23 -1.86 6.87
N VAL A 91 2.91 -1.11 6.01
CA VAL A 91 4.19 -1.49 5.41
C VAL A 91 5.19 -0.41 5.79
N ALA A 92 6.39 -0.81 6.19
CA ALA A 92 7.50 0.12 6.34
C ALA A 92 8.74 -0.44 5.64
N VAL A 93 9.54 0.47 5.13
CA VAL A 93 10.82 0.18 4.50
C VAL A 93 11.91 1.03 5.15
N ASP A 94 13.09 0.45 5.28
CA ASP A 94 14.28 1.11 5.80
C ASP A 94 15.45 0.79 4.84
N GLN A 95 15.85 1.80 4.08
CA GLN A 95 16.92 1.78 3.10
C GLN A 95 18.10 2.64 3.56
N ALA A 96 18.32 2.70 4.89
CA ALA A 96 19.39 3.51 5.48
C ALA A 96 20.80 2.94 5.24
N GLY A 97 20.90 1.68 4.83
CA GLY A 97 22.14 0.98 4.49
C GLY A 97 22.78 1.44 3.18
N ASP A 98 23.93 0.84 2.86
CA ASP A 98 24.74 1.20 1.70
C ASP A 98 24.40 0.36 0.45
N GLY A 99 23.52 -0.64 0.57
CA GLY A 99 23.17 -1.53 -0.54
C GLY A 99 21.85 -2.30 -0.34
N PRO A 100 21.37 -2.99 -1.38
CA PRO A 100 20.10 -3.71 -1.33
C PRO A 100 20.09 -4.90 -0.33
N ASP A 101 21.25 -5.37 0.07
CA ASP A 101 21.36 -6.45 1.07
C ASP A 101 21.10 -5.96 2.51
N ASP A 102 21.20 -4.64 2.72
CA ASP A 102 20.96 -3.98 4.02
C ASP A 102 19.53 -3.42 4.10
N ASP A 103 18.77 -3.47 3.01
CA ASP A 103 17.40 -3.01 2.98
C ASP A 103 16.53 -3.88 3.91
N ARG A 104 15.73 -3.20 4.72
CA ARG A 104 14.84 -3.83 5.68
C ARG A 104 13.39 -3.49 5.36
N ALA A 105 12.51 -4.42 5.60
CA ALA A 105 11.09 -4.22 5.41
C ALA A 105 10.29 -4.79 6.58
N SER A 106 9.18 -4.16 6.89
CA SER A 106 8.20 -4.71 7.82
C SER A 106 6.79 -4.56 7.27
N MET A 107 5.96 -5.52 7.61
CA MET A 107 4.53 -5.49 7.36
C MET A 107 3.82 -5.80 8.67
N ALA A 108 2.75 -5.09 8.97
CA ALA A 108 1.90 -5.37 10.12
C ALA A 108 0.44 -5.32 9.70
N ALA A 109 -0.37 -6.19 10.27
CA ALA A 109 -1.81 -6.22 10.03
C ALA A 109 -2.57 -6.21 11.35
N THR A 110 -3.62 -5.41 11.37
CA THR A 110 -4.71 -5.51 12.35
C THR A 110 -5.92 -6.05 11.61
N VAL A 111 -6.53 -7.11 12.10
CA VAL A 111 -7.67 -7.74 11.46
C VAL A 111 -8.86 -7.71 12.43
N ASP A 112 -9.90 -6.97 12.10
CA ASP A 112 -11.08 -6.73 12.93
C ASP A 112 -10.73 -6.39 14.40
N GLY A 113 -9.75 -5.48 14.57
CA GLY A 113 -9.26 -5.01 15.88
C GLY A 113 -8.21 -5.91 16.54
N VAL A 114 -7.95 -7.11 16.01
CA VAL A 114 -6.88 -7.98 16.51
C VAL A 114 -5.56 -7.55 15.87
N ALA A 115 -4.69 -6.93 16.65
CA ALA A 115 -3.36 -6.48 16.24
C ALA A 115 -2.30 -7.55 16.55
N GLY A 116 -1.10 -7.39 15.97
CA GLY A 116 0.07 -8.22 16.31
C GLY A 116 0.45 -9.26 15.28
N THR A 117 -0.23 -9.29 14.12
CA THR A 117 0.33 -9.99 12.95
C THR A 117 1.42 -9.13 12.35
N GLU A 118 2.66 -9.60 12.37
CA GLU A 118 3.82 -8.88 11.88
C GLU A 118 4.75 -9.79 11.09
N LEU A 119 5.30 -9.25 10.01
CA LEU A 119 6.34 -9.86 9.20
C LEU A 119 7.47 -8.84 9.05
N ARG A 120 8.71 -9.25 9.27
CA ARG A 120 9.89 -8.41 9.03
C ARG A 120 10.90 -9.15 8.18
N VAL A 121 11.58 -8.42 7.32
CA VAL A 121 12.78 -8.89 6.62
C VAL A 121 13.94 -8.03 7.08
N VAL A 122 14.90 -8.64 7.75
CA VAL A 122 16.09 -7.99 8.27
C VAL A 122 17.28 -8.90 8.00
N ASP A 123 18.34 -8.39 7.39
CA ASP A 123 19.58 -9.10 7.11
C ASP A 123 19.34 -10.50 6.46
N GLN A 124 18.49 -10.53 5.41
CA GLN A 124 18.08 -11.72 4.67
C GLN A 124 17.41 -12.81 5.54
N THR A 125 16.85 -12.41 6.68
CA THR A 125 16.07 -13.27 7.57
C THR A 125 14.64 -12.77 7.62
N LEU A 126 13.70 -13.68 7.38
CA LEU A 126 12.26 -13.45 7.53
C LEU A 126 11.89 -13.75 8.99
N TYR A 127 11.22 -12.81 9.62
CA TYR A 127 10.64 -12.93 10.95
C TYR A 127 9.13 -12.84 10.84
N LEU A 128 8.44 -13.75 11.51
CA LEU A 128 6.97 -13.80 11.52
C LEU A 128 6.45 -13.91 12.93
N LYS A 129 5.36 -13.20 13.21
CA LYS A 129 4.59 -13.28 14.46
C LYS A 129 3.12 -13.10 14.14
N ALA A 130 2.25 -13.84 14.83
CA ALA A 130 0.81 -13.64 14.73
C ALA A 130 0.12 -14.01 16.06
N PRO A 131 -0.96 -13.31 16.44
CA PRO A 131 -1.80 -13.64 17.58
C PRO A 131 -2.81 -14.73 17.17
N VAL A 132 -2.33 -15.94 16.87
CA VAL A 132 -3.12 -17.02 16.25
C VAL A 132 -4.37 -17.33 17.05
N ALA A 133 -4.25 -17.44 18.38
CA ALA A 133 -5.36 -17.75 19.26
C ALA A 133 -6.46 -16.68 19.21
N ASP A 134 -6.07 -15.40 19.22
CA ASP A 134 -7.02 -14.28 19.17
C ASP A 134 -7.71 -14.20 17.81
N LEU A 135 -6.98 -14.44 16.71
CA LEU A 135 -7.54 -14.48 15.37
C LEU A 135 -8.55 -15.63 15.24
N VAL A 136 -8.19 -16.84 15.65
CA VAL A 136 -9.09 -18.00 15.56
C VAL A 136 -10.37 -17.74 16.36
N LYS A 137 -10.28 -17.26 17.60
CA LYS A 137 -11.43 -16.88 18.43
C LYS A 137 -12.28 -15.78 17.77
N LYS A 138 -11.63 -14.77 17.19
CA LYS A 138 -12.33 -13.67 16.53
C LYS A 138 -13.16 -14.11 15.32
N PHE A 139 -12.70 -15.15 14.62
CA PHE A 139 -13.41 -15.73 13.48
C PHE A 139 -14.30 -16.94 13.85
N GLY A 140 -14.57 -17.15 15.14
CA GLY A 140 -15.54 -18.14 15.61
C GLY A 140 -14.97 -19.54 15.81
N GLY A 141 -13.64 -19.71 15.76
CA GLY A 141 -12.99 -20.97 16.10
C GLY A 141 -12.97 -21.24 17.62
N ALA A 142 -12.97 -22.51 17.98
CA ALA A 142 -12.93 -22.95 19.37
C ALA A 142 -11.47 -23.04 19.89
N GLU A 143 -11.30 -23.04 21.21
CA GLU A 143 -9.96 -23.28 21.82
C GLU A 143 -9.42 -24.67 21.51
N SER A 144 -10.29 -25.67 21.31
CA SER A 144 -9.91 -27.01 20.85
C SER A 144 -9.23 -26.99 19.50
N ASP A 145 -9.72 -26.15 18.56
CA ASP A 145 -9.17 -26.03 17.21
C ASP A 145 -7.75 -25.47 17.25
N ILE A 146 -7.53 -24.50 18.16
CA ILE A 146 -6.19 -23.91 18.38
C ILE A 146 -5.23 -24.95 18.94
N ALA A 147 -5.68 -25.75 19.92
CA ALA A 147 -4.87 -26.80 20.54
C ALA A 147 -4.51 -27.89 19.52
N GLU A 148 -5.48 -28.33 18.70
CA GLU A 148 -5.25 -29.31 17.65
C GLU A 148 -4.24 -28.80 16.61
N MET A 149 -4.43 -27.58 16.10
CA MET A 149 -3.47 -26.93 15.20
C MET A 149 -2.08 -26.83 15.84
N GLN A 150 -2.01 -26.38 17.10
CA GLN A 150 -0.72 -26.26 17.79
C GLN A 150 -0.02 -27.60 17.91
N ASP A 151 -0.73 -28.67 18.26
CA ASP A 151 -0.18 -30.01 18.41
C ASP A 151 0.32 -30.57 17.07
N GLU A 152 -0.48 -30.43 16.01
CA GLU A 152 -0.11 -30.84 14.65
C GLU A 152 1.18 -30.14 14.19
N PHE A 153 1.21 -28.83 14.27
CA PHE A 153 2.37 -28.05 13.80
C PHE A 153 3.62 -28.23 14.69
N THR A 154 3.44 -28.39 16.02
CA THR A 154 4.54 -28.63 16.95
C THR A 154 5.16 -30.02 16.77
N GLN A 155 4.40 -31.00 16.28
CA GLN A 155 4.95 -32.32 15.90
C GLN A 155 5.86 -32.19 14.67
N ALA A 156 5.54 -31.30 13.71
CA ALA A 156 6.36 -31.06 12.54
C ALA A 156 7.66 -30.29 12.89
N ASP A 157 7.55 -29.26 13.72
CA ASP A 157 8.69 -28.52 14.28
C ASP A 157 8.34 -27.95 15.66
N PRO A 158 9.01 -28.42 16.74
CA PRO A 158 8.78 -27.90 18.10
C PRO A 158 8.97 -26.39 18.23
N ALA A 159 9.77 -25.77 17.34
CA ALA A 159 9.98 -24.32 17.32
C ALA A 159 8.72 -23.52 16.96
N LEU A 160 7.76 -24.13 16.27
CA LEU A 160 6.47 -23.51 15.94
C LEU A 160 5.60 -23.25 17.17
N LYS A 161 5.87 -23.88 18.31
CA LYS A 161 5.19 -23.55 19.57
C LYS A 161 5.32 -22.06 19.90
N ALA A 162 6.48 -21.47 19.62
CA ALA A 162 6.68 -20.02 19.82
C ALA A 162 5.70 -19.19 19.00
N PHE A 163 5.46 -19.55 17.75
CA PHE A 163 4.50 -18.88 16.88
C PHE A 163 3.06 -18.94 17.42
N PHE A 164 2.60 -20.10 17.84
CA PHE A 164 1.24 -20.27 18.38
C PHE A 164 1.04 -19.57 19.72
N THR A 165 2.11 -19.31 20.47
CA THR A 165 2.06 -18.54 21.73
C THR A 165 2.31 -17.03 21.50
N GLY A 166 2.28 -16.57 20.24
CA GLY A 166 2.47 -15.16 19.90
C GLY A 166 3.92 -14.69 19.94
N GLY A 167 4.88 -15.62 19.93
CA GLY A 167 6.30 -15.32 19.83
C GLY A 167 6.76 -15.13 18.38
N TRP A 168 7.96 -14.57 18.21
CA TRP A 168 8.60 -14.46 16.91
C TRP A 168 9.22 -15.79 16.48
N VAL A 169 9.00 -16.13 15.21
CA VAL A 169 9.76 -17.20 14.52
C VAL A 169 10.58 -16.61 13.39
N SER A 170 11.66 -17.28 13.01
CA SER A 170 12.56 -16.78 11.98
C SER A 170 12.96 -17.86 10.98
N LEU A 171 13.19 -17.44 9.74
CA LEU A 171 13.55 -18.25 8.58
C LEU A 171 14.57 -17.50 7.72
N SER A 172 15.57 -18.20 7.20
CA SER A 172 16.45 -17.63 6.20
C SER A 172 15.71 -17.47 4.85
N VAL A 173 15.73 -16.28 4.27
CA VAL A 173 15.14 -16.04 2.93
C VAL A 173 15.75 -16.96 1.88
N LYS A 174 17.08 -17.23 1.96
CA LYS A 174 17.76 -18.16 1.05
C LYS A 174 17.25 -19.59 1.17
N ASP A 175 16.89 -20.02 2.37
CA ASP A 175 16.40 -21.37 2.59
C ASP A 175 14.94 -21.51 2.14
N VAL A 176 14.12 -20.49 2.35
CA VAL A 176 12.75 -20.42 1.82
C VAL A 176 12.75 -20.41 0.28
N ALA A 177 13.66 -19.67 -0.35
CA ALA A 177 13.80 -19.65 -1.81
C ALA A 177 14.12 -21.03 -2.39
N LYS A 178 14.91 -21.88 -1.68
CA LYS A 178 15.22 -23.24 -2.11
C LYS A 178 13.99 -24.16 -2.09
N THR A 179 12.98 -23.88 -1.29
CA THR A 179 11.74 -24.68 -1.26
C THR A 179 10.83 -24.44 -2.48
N GLY A 180 11.13 -23.44 -3.30
CA GLY A 180 10.29 -23.05 -4.45
C GLY A 180 8.95 -22.42 -4.05
N THR A 181 8.75 -22.15 -2.77
CA THR A 181 7.50 -21.59 -2.23
C THR A 181 7.40 -20.07 -2.48
N LEU A 182 8.54 -19.38 -2.59
CA LEU A 182 8.57 -18.01 -3.01
C LEU A 182 8.48 -17.96 -4.54
N PRO A 183 7.56 -17.18 -5.11
CA PRO A 183 7.58 -16.96 -6.55
C PRO A 183 8.94 -16.36 -6.92
N THR A 184 9.74 -17.12 -7.67
CA THR A 184 10.94 -16.59 -8.34
C THR A 184 10.48 -15.70 -9.49
N GLN A 185 9.85 -14.59 -9.17
CA GLN A 185 9.63 -13.57 -10.18
C GLN A 185 10.93 -12.76 -10.24
N ASP A 186 11.65 -12.91 -11.34
CA ASP A 186 12.58 -11.92 -11.86
C ASP A 186 11.81 -10.62 -12.20
N THR A 187 11.04 -10.14 -11.24
CA THR A 187 10.38 -8.85 -11.39
C THR A 187 11.44 -7.83 -11.08
N ASP A 188 11.96 -7.20 -12.11
CA ASP A 188 12.86 -6.07 -11.99
C ASP A 188 12.15 -4.97 -11.16
N SER A 189 12.37 -4.98 -9.85
CA SER A 189 11.73 -4.08 -8.90
C SER A 189 12.02 -2.62 -9.25
N ALA A 190 13.20 -2.34 -9.81
CA ALA A 190 13.57 -1.01 -10.26
C ALA A 190 12.73 -0.60 -11.49
N LYS A 191 12.46 -1.52 -12.40
CA LYS A 191 11.56 -1.28 -13.55
C LYS A 191 10.13 -1.03 -13.09
N VAL A 192 9.61 -1.84 -12.16
CA VAL A 192 8.26 -1.65 -11.59
C VAL A 192 8.14 -0.27 -10.94
N ALA A 193 9.09 0.11 -10.11
CA ALA A 193 9.10 1.41 -9.46
C ALA A 193 9.17 2.57 -10.46
N ALA A 194 10.02 2.46 -11.50
CA ALA A 194 10.13 3.46 -12.54
C ALA A 194 8.82 3.62 -13.35
N GLU A 195 8.18 2.52 -13.72
CA GLU A 195 6.91 2.55 -14.46
C GLU A 195 5.74 3.04 -13.59
N ALA A 196 5.71 2.69 -12.31
CA ALA A 196 4.74 3.21 -11.34
C ALA A 196 4.89 4.74 -11.16
N LYS A 197 6.13 5.22 -11.01
CA LYS A 197 6.44 6.65 -10.96
C LYS A 197 5.98 7.38 -12.21
N LYS A 198 6.23 6.82 -13.39
CA LYS A 198 5.78 7.38 -14.67
C LYS A 198 4.26 7.44 -14.77
N SER A 199 3.54 6.39 -14.35
CA SER A 199 2.08 6.40 -14.31
C SER A 199 1.54 7.47 -13.38
N ALA A 200 2.11 7.61 -12.19
CA ALA A 200 1.73 8.67 -11.26
C ALA A 200 1.93 10.06 -11.88
N GLN A 201 3.08 10.32 -12.50
CA GLN A 201 3.34 11.58 -13.20
C GLN A 201 2.31 11.86 -14.31
N ASN A 202 2.03 10.88 -15.16
CA ASN A 202 1.03 11.03 -16.24
C ASN A 202 -0.37 11.34 -15.69
N LEU A 203 -0.75 10.71 -14.58
CA LEU A 203 -2.05 10.98 -13.92
C LEU A 203 -2.11 12.41 -13.39
N PHE A 204 -1.06 12.88 -12.72
CA PHE A 204 -1.01 14.21 -12.12
C PHE A 204 -0.87 15.33 -13.15
N ASP A 205 -0.09 15.14 -14.22
CA ASP A 205 0.11 16.16 -15.25
C ASP A 205 -1.21 16.60 -15.92
N GLY A 206 -2.16 15.68 -16.03
CA GLY A 206 -3.47 16.00 -16.61
C GLY A 206 -4.60 16.16 -15.59
N ALA A 207 -4.30 16.12 -14.28
CA ALA A 207 -5.29 16.31 -13.24
C ALA A 207 -5.54 17.81 -12.96
N GLN A 208 -6.74 18.11 -12.49
CA GLN A 208 -7.03 19.37 -11.81
C GLN A 208 -6.64 19.21 -10.35
N VAL A 209 -5.93 20.18 -9.80
CA VAL A 209 -5.52 20.18 -8.39
C VAL A 209 -5.99 21.49 -7.78
N GLU A 210 -6.83 21.39 -6.77
CA GLU A 210 -7.41 22.51 -6.05
C GLU A 210 -7.14 22.35 -4.55
N ARG A 211 -6.93 23.47 -3.85
CA ARG A 211 -6.83 23.49 -2.40
C ARG A 211 -8.22 23.57 -1.80
N ASP A 212 -8.48 22.78 -0.76
CA ASP A 212 -9.71 22.93 0.02
C ASP A 212 -9.71 24.29 0.73
N LYS A 213 -10.86 24.92 0.75
CA LYS A 213 -11.03 26.24 1.40
C LYS A 213 -11.12 26.14 2.92
N ALA A 214 -11.46 24.95 3.43
CA ALA A 214 -11.63 24.70 4.86
C ALA A 214 -10.38 24.14 5.52
N ASP A 215 -9.47 23.54 4.73
CA ASP A 215 -8.25 22.91 5.21
C ASP A 215 -7.11 23.23 4.23
N ASP A 216 -6.18 24.06 4.65
CA ASP A 216 -5.05 24.53 3.83
C ASP A 216 -4.03 23.41 3.50
N LYS A 217 -4.05 22.30 4.24
CA LYS A 217 -3.24 21.12 3.99
C LYS A 217 -3.90 20.13 3.03
N HIS A 218 -5.18 20.31 2.72
CA HIS A 218 -5.96 19.39 1.91
C HIS A 218 -5.99 19.85 0.44
N LEU A 219 -5.52 18.97 -0.45
CA LEU A 219 -5.61 19.12 -1.89
C LEU A 219 -6.63 18.13 -2.47
N ILE A 220 -7.49 18.62 -3.32
CA ILE A 220 -8.48 17.85 -4.07
C ILE A 220 -7.92 17.66 -5.49
N VAL A 221 -7.62 16.42 -5.86
CA VAL A 221 -7.09 16.05 -7.16
C VAL A 221 -8.18 15.37 -7.96
N THR A 222 -8.54 15.95 -9.10
CA THR A 222 -9.56 15.39 -9.99
C THR A 222 -8.93 14.94 -11.31
N THR A 223 -9.14 13.67 -11.66
CA THR A 223 -8.77 13.07 -12.94
C THR A 223 -10.00 12.37 -13.55
N SER A 224 -9.83 11.59 -14.63
CA SER A 224 -10.92 10.84 -15.24
C SER A 224 -10.70 9.33 -15.17
N THR A 225 -11.81 8.56 -15.18
CA THR A 225 -11.74 7.10 -15.24
C THR A 225 -11.02 6.60 -16.49
N THR A 226 -11.23 7.23 -17.63
CA THR A 226 -10.55 6.87 -18.88
C THR A 226 -9.03 7.04 -18.76
N LYS A 227 -8.58 8.14 -18.14
CA LYS A 227 -7.15 8.38 -17.97
C LYS A 227 -6.53 7.42 -16.96
N ALA A 228 -7.19 7.19 -15.80
CA ALA A 228 -6.74 6.24 -14.80
C ALA A 228 -6.65 4.82 -15.36
N TYR A 229 -7.65 4.43 -16.14
CA TYR A 229 -7.71 3.14 -16.81
C TYR A 229 -6.58 2.95 -17.85
N SER A 230 -6.33 3.97 -18.67
CA SER A 230 -5.25 3.95 -19.66
C SER A 230 -3.88 3.78 -19.01
N GLU A 231 -3.64 4.48 -17.88
CA GLU A 231 -2.40 4.35 -17.12
C GLU A 231 -2.28 2.99 -16.41
N LEU A 232 -3.37 2.45 -15.86
CA LEU A 232 -3.40 1.11 -15.29
C LEU A 232 -3.04 0.06 -16.35
N LYS A 233 -3.67 0.12 -17.52
CA LYS A 233 -3.39 -0.78 -18.64
C LYS A 233 -1.94 -0.68 -19.10
N ARG A 234 -1.39 0.55 -19.18
CA ARG A 234 0.00 0.80 -19.51
C ARG A 234 0.95 0.17 -18.48
N LEU A 235 0.66 0.38 -17.19
CA LEU A 235 1.47 -0.16 -16.09
C LEU A 235 1.48 -1.68 -16.08
N ILE A 236 0.31 -2.33 -16.17
CA ILE A 236 0.17 -3.77 -16.25
C ILE A 236 0.95 -4.34 -17.44
N THR A 237 0.84 -3.69 -18.60
CA THR A 237 1.57 -4.12 -19.81
C THR A 237 3.08 -3.99 -19.64
N ALA A 238 3.55 -2.94 -18.96
CA ALA A 238 4.99 -2.67 -18.79
C ALA A 238 5.66 -3.62 -17.77
N VAL A 239 4.93 -4.03 -16.71
CA VAL A 239 5.52 -4.77 -15.58
C VAL A 239 5.03 -6.21 -15.46
N GLY A 240 3.97 -6.58 -16.11
CA GLY A 240 3.15 -7.74 -15.72
C GLY A 240 3.42 -9.06 -16.44
N GLY A 241 4.51 -9.27 -17.15
CA GLY A 241 4.84 -10.59 -17.73
C GLY A 241 3.66 -11.32 -18.38
N ASP A 242 3.63 -12.66 -18.33
CA ASP A 242 2.57 -13.46 -18.95
C ASP A 242 1.22 -13.42 -18.18
N GLN A 243 1.23 -13.20 -16.86
CA GLN A 243 0.00 -13.02 -16.07
C GLN A 243 -0.73 -11.72 -16.41
N ALA A 244 -0.01 -10.69 -16.81
CA ALA A 244 -0.63 -9.43 -17.24
C ALA A 244 -1.40 -9.55 -18.56
N LYS A 245 -1.07 -10.53 -19.40
CA LYS A 245 -1.81 -10.76 -20.65
C LYS A 245 -3.24 -11.24 -20.38
N SER A 246 -3.46 -12.04 -19.34
CA SER A 246 -4.82 -12.47 -18.94
C SER A 246 -5.62 -11.29 -18.33
N LEU A 247 -4.99 -10.49 -17.46
CA LEU A 247 -5.60 -9.30 -16.88
C LEU A 247 -5.86 -8.21 -17.95
N SER A 248 -4.99 -8.06 -18.95
CA SER A 248 -5.19 -7.06 -20.01
C SER A 248 -6.42 -7.35 -20.88
N GLY A 249 -6.82 -8.63 -21.04
CA GLY A 249 -8.04 -9.02 -21.74
C GLY A 249 -9.32 -8.59 -21.01
N GLU A 250 -9.32 -8.63 -19.68
CA GLU A 250 -10.43 -8.09 -18.87
C GLU A 250 -10.49 -6.56 -18.93
N LEU A 251 -9.34 -5.94 -19.17
CA LEU A 251 -9.21 -4.50 -19.35
C LEU A 251 -9.49 -4.01 -20.79
N ASP A 252 -10.09 -4.79 -21.68
CA ASP A 252 -10.40 -4.34 -23.05
C ASP A 252 -11.65 -3.45 -23.12
N LYS A 253 -12.48 -3.46 -22.08
CA LYS A 253 -13.67 -2.58 -22.00
C LYS A 253 -13.37 -1.40 -21.11
N ALA A 254 -13.01 -0.28 -21.70
CA ALA A 254 -12.85 0.96 -20.94
C ALA A 254 -14.16 1.33 -20.22
N PRO A 255 -14.09 1.70 -18.94
CA PRO A 255 -15.26 2.17 -18.22
C PRO A 255 -15.79 3.48 -18.83
N LYS A 256 -17.08 3.78 -18.58
CA LYS A 256 -17.66 5.08 -18.96
C LYS A 256 -16.84 6.18 -18.27
N ASP A 257 -16.49 7.21 -19.04
CA ASP A 257 -15.71 8.32 -18.51
C ASP A 257 -16.51 9.12 -17.46
N ARG A 258 -15.88 9.30 -16.30
CA ARG A 258 -16.39 10.11 -15.19
C ARG A 258 -15.22 10.68 -14.36
N PRO A 259 -15.41 11.78 -13.64
CA PRO A 259 -14.39 12.29 -12.76
C PRO A 259 -14.09 11.29 -11.62
N ILE A 260 -12.82 11.19 -11.28
CA ILE A 260 -12.31 10.52 -10.07
C ILE A 260 -11.71 11.60 -9.20
N VAL A 261 -12.13 11.63 -7.94
CA VAL A 261 -11.60 12.55 -6.92
C VAL A 261 -10.70 11.77 -5.97
N LEU A 262 -9.52 12.31 -5.75
CA LEU A 262 -8.53 11.85 -4.78
C LEU A 262 -8.25 13.01 -3.81
N ASP A 263 -8.37 12.76 -2.53
CA ASP A 263 -8.04 13.69 -1.46
C ASP A 263 -6.60 13.46 -1.00
N LEU A 264 -5.79 14.52 -0.93
CA LEU A 264 -4.40 14.45 -0.48
C LEU A 264 -4.16 15.45 0.64
N TRP A 265 -3.46 15.05 1.68
CA TRP A 265 -3.02 15.95 2.74
C TRP A 265 -1.51 16.11 2.67
N ILE A 266 -1.08 17.37 2.56
CA ILE A 266 0.33 17.75 2.48
C ILE A 266 0.62 18.74 3.61
N ASP A 267 1.69 18.50 4.33
CA ASP A 267 2.18 19.33 5.41
C ASP A 267 3.68 19.55 5.25
N ASP A 268 4.12 20.80 5.16
CA ASP A 268 5.54 21.15 4.95
C ASP A 268 6.19 20.37 3.78
N ASP A 269 5.58 20.41 2.60
CA ASP A 269 6.01 19.68 1.41
C ASP A 269 6.12 18.16 1.62
N LYS A 270 5.40 17.58 2.60
CA LYS A 270 5.34 16.14 2.85
C LYS A 270 3.93 15.61 2.69
N LEU A 271 3.79 14.55 1.90
CA LEU A 271 2.52 13.82 1.84
C LEU A 271 2.30 13.10 3.16
N ILE A 272 1.22 13.42 3.86
CA ILE A 272 0.85 12.79 5.13
C ILE A 272 -0.31 11.82 5.00
N ALA A 273 -1.18 12.03 4.02
CA ALA A 273 -2.25 11.08 3.72
C ALA A 273 -2.76 11.23 2.28
N ALA A 274 -3.32 10.16 1.76
CA ALA A 274 -4.10 10.13 0.53
C ALA A 274 -5.38 9.33 0.77
N GLU A 275 -6.50 9.76 0.19
CA GLU A 275 -7.78 9.08 0.37
C GLU A 275 -8.58 9.07 -0.92
N ILE A 276 -9.22 7.92 -1.23
CA ILE A 276 -10.11 7.78 -2.38
C ILE A 276 -11.46 7.19 -1.93
N ASN A 277 -12.55 7.94 -2.15
CA ASN A 277 -13.89 7.44 -1.85
C ASN A 277 -14.31 6.37 -2.86
N LEU A 278 -14.48 5.14 -2.41
CA LEU A 278 -14.86 4.01 -3.26
C LEU A 278 -16.29 4.14 -3.81
N LEU A 279 -17.18 4.82 -3.09
CA LEU A 279 -18.57 4.96 -3.50
C LEU A 279 -18.72 5.82 -4.77
N GLN A 280 -17.71 6.64 -5.13
CA GLN A 280 -17.73 7.37 -6.39
C GLN A 280 -17.73 6.44 -7.62
N PHE A 281 -17.35 5.17 -7.47
CA PHE A 281 -17.35 4.17 -8.55
C PHE A 281 -18.67 3.39 -8.67
N ILE A 282 -19.60 3.59 -7.73
CA ILE A 282 -20.87 2.87 -7.65
C ILE A 282 -22.00 3.82 -8.04
N ASP A 283 -22.73 3.51 -9.12
CA ASP A 283 -23.79 4.36 -9.63
C ASP A 283 -24.92 4.55 -8.61
N GLY A 284 -25.18 5.82 -8.25
CA GLY A 284 -26.20 6.21 -7.31
C GLY A 284 -25.92 5.82 -5.85
N ALA A 285 -24.71 5.37 -5.50
CA ALA A 285 -24.31 5.26 -4.11
C ALA A 285 -24.15 6.66 -3.48
N THR A 286 -24.48 6.77 -2.22
CA THR A 286 -24.35 7.98 -1.42
C THR A 286 -23.55 7.68 -0.16
N GLY A 287 -23.00 8.69 0.46
CA GLY A 287 -22.19 8.55 1.68
C GLY A 287 -20.70 8.47 1.39
N ARG A 288 -19.94 7.95 2.35
CA ARG A 288 -18.47 7.88 2.27
C ARG A 288 -17.94 6.53 2.74
N VAL A 289 -17.25 5.86 1.86
CA VAL A 289 -16.39 4.70 2.14
C VAL A 289 -15.10 4.94 1.39
N ALA A 290 -14.03 5.19 2.09
CA ALA A 290 -12.78 5.53 1.44
C ALA A 290 -11.64 4.61 1.86
N VAL A 291 -10.75 4.33 0.92
CA VAL A 291 -9.42 3.78 1.22
C VAL A 291 -8.52 4.95 1.54
N ARG A 292 -7.97 4.94 2.75
CA ARG A 292 -7.03 5.94 3.23
C ARG A 292 -5.64 5.33 3.39
N LEU A 293 -4.68 5.95 2.76
CA LEU A 293 -3.25 5.72 2.93
C LEU A 293 -2.71 6.81 3.84
N GLU A 294 -2.14 6.46 4.97
CA GLU A 294 -1.39 7.38 5.83
C GLU A 294 0.10 7.14 5.61
N VAL A 295 0.85 8.22 5.46
CA VAL A 295 2.31 8.20 5.31
C VAL A 295 2.91 8.58 6.65
N THR A 296 3.80 7.74 7.17
CA THR A 296 4.52 8.02 8.41
C THR A 296 6.01 8.09 8.15
N THR A 297 6.71 8.91 8.91
CA THR A 297 8.17 8.86 8.94
C THR A 297 8.57 7.48 9.42
N GLY A 298 9.39 6.78 8.64
CA GLY A 298 9.86 5.46 9.00
C GLY A 298 10.69 5.49 10.29
N ALA A 299 10.62 4.40 11.03
CA ALA A 299 11.54 4.12 12.14
C ALA A 299 12.48 2.98 11.70
N PRO A 300 13.68 2.89 12.31
CA PRO A 300 14.56 1.74 12.08
C PRO A 300 13.81 0.42 12.32
N ILE A 301 14.02 -0.54 11.43
CA ILE A 301 13.41 -1.87 11.55
C ILE A 301 14.42 -2.80 12.20
N ASP A 302 14.19 -3.10 13.48
CA ASP A 302 15.10 -3.92 14.27
C ASP A 302 14.82 -5.41 14.14
N VAL A 303 15.88 -6.21 14.38
CA VAL A 303 15.76 -7.65 14.56
C VAL A 303 14.90 -7.94 15.79
N PRO A 304 13.83 -8.74 15.68
CA PRO A 304 13.01 -9.09 16.83
C PRO A 304 13.79 -9.88 17.87
N ALA A 305 13.70 -9.46 19.15
CA ALA A 305 14.31 -10.19 20.23
C ALA A 305 13.60 -11.54 20.48
N GLY A 306 14.36 -12.57 20.79
CA GLY A 306 13.81 -13.88 21.17
C GLY A 306 13.17 -14.67 20.04
N ALA A 307 13.48 -14.36 18.78
CA ALA A 307 12.96 -15.09 17.64
C ALA A 307 13.49 -16.54 17.61
N THR A 308 12.57 -17.51 17.49
CA THR A 308 12.92 -18.94 17.40
C THR A 308 13.07 -19.33 15.94
N LYS A 309 14.23 -19.93 15.59
CA LYS A 309 14.47 -20.40 14.23
C LYS A 309 13.66 -21.67 13.96
N ILE A 310 12.92 -21.69 12.84
CA ILE A 310 12.18 -22.87 12.37
C ILE A 310 12.87 -23.53 11.18
N ASP A 311 12.61 -24.85 10.98
CA ASP A 311 13.15 -25.59 9.85
C ASP A 311 12.40 -25.16 8.54
N PRO A 312 13.11 -24.75 7.51
CA PRO A 312 12.50 -24.38 6.22
C PRO A 312 11.65 -25.49 5.59
N LYS A 313 11.93 -26.75 5.89
CA LYS A 313 11.16 -27.91 5.38
C LYS A 313 9.70 -27.89 5.83
N VAL A 314 9.42 -27.30 6.97
CA VAL A 314 8.06 -27.16 7.49
C VAL A 314 7.20 -26.30 6.55
N ILE A 315 7.79 -25.31 5.87
CA ILE A 315 7.04 -24.47 4.92
C ILE A 315 6.51 -25.29 3.73
N SER A 316 7.30 -26.25 3.27
CA SER A 316 6.88 -27.11 2.15
C SER A 316 5.70 -28.01 2.51
N SER A 317 5.54 -28.37 3.81
CA SER A 317 4.37 -29.14 4.26
C SER A 317 3.08 -28.30 4.26
N PHE A 318 3.17 -26.97 4.46
CA PHE A 318 2.00 -26.07 4.37
C PHE A 318 1.60 -25.73 2.93
N ALA A 319 2.55 -25.77 2.00
CA ALA A 319 2.27 -25.47 0.58
C ALA A 319 1.56 -26.61 -0.15
N THR A 320 1.48 -27.79 0.45
CA THR A 320 0.77 -28.94 -0.13
C THR A 320 -0.60 -29.05 0.54
N PRO A 321 -1.71 -28.69 -0.13
CA PRO A 321 -3.04 -28.86 0.46
C PRO A 321 -3.24 -30.35 0.84
N PRO A 322 -3.90 -30.64 1.97
CA PRO A 322 -4.24 -32.00 2.34
C PRO A 322 -5.07 -32.64 1.20
N ARG A 323 -4.69 -33.84 0.81
CA ARG A 323 -5.35 -34.62 -0.25
C ARG A 323 -6.70 -35.17 0.24
#